data_fff498d1ed60b47ff687dd3b9e0708ec
#
_entry.id   fff498d1ed60b47ff687dd3b9e0708ec
#
_cell.length_a   1.000
_cell.length_b   1.000
_cell.length_c   1.000
_cell.angle_alpha   90.00
_cell.angle_beta   90.00
_cell.angle_gamma   90.00
#
_symmetry.space_group_name_H-M   'P 1'
#
loop_
_entity.id
_entity.type
_entity.pdbx_description
1 polymer ?
#
loop_
_entity_poly.entity_id
_entity_poly.type
_entity_poly.pdbx_seq_one_letter_code
_entity_poly.pdbx_strand_id
1 'polypeptide(L)'
;WRLELEVPQQGGSIIGLVTFLTHKSATWRFTGATLAFDRSRYEDVFLLTFRSFRPLTPEQRASIRGTRLELVEARPGETPADICKRADNVWSPSETALANGGSPSDAFRTGELVKVARSYAYAP
;
A
#
# COMPACT_ATOMS: atom_id res chain seq x y z
N TRP A 1 -19.42 2.77 -18.75
CA TRP A 1 -19.96 4.13 -18.98
C TRP A 1 -18.89 5.14 -18.65
N ARG A 2 -18.76 6.19 -19.48
CA ARG A 2 -17.83 7.31 -19.27
C ARG A 2 -18.64 8.60 -19.19
N LEU A 3 -18.34 9.44 -18.21
CA LEU A 3 -18.90 10.77 -18.04
C LEU A 3 -17.75 11.77 -17.95
N GLU A 4 -17.88 12.89 -18.63
CA GLU A 4 -16.98 14.03 -18.52
C GLU A 4 -17.72 15.17 -17.82
N LEU A 5 -17.06 15.80 -16.87
CA LEU A 5 -17.58 16.92 -16.08
C LEU A 5 -16.60 18.07 -16.17
N GLU A 6 -17.10 19.27 -16.38
CA GLU A 6 -16.33 20.49 -16.25
C GLU A 6 -16.87 21.33 -15.10
N VAL A 7 -15.99 21.69 -14.17
CA VAL A 7 -16.34 22.50 -13.00
C VAL A 7 -15.58 23.81 -13.07
N PRO A 8 -16.28 24.94 -13.35
CA PRO A 8 -15.67 26.26 -13.36
C PRO A 8 -15.14 26.64 -11.97
N GLN A 9 -13.96 27.28 -11.93
CA GLN A 9 -13.37 27.82 -10.71
C GLN A 9 -12.73 29.20 -10.97
N GLN A 10 -12.38 29.94 -9.92
CA GLN A 10 -11.62 31.18 -10.07
C GLN A 10 -10.23 30.85 -10.65
N GLY A 11 -9.97 31.35 -11.87
CA GLY A 11 -8.69 31.13 -12.56
C GLY A 11 -8.66 29.95 -13.54
N GLY A 12 -9.79 29.29 -13.80
CA GLY A 12 -9.87 28.20 -14.79
C GLY A 12 -10.98 27.20 -14.50
N SER A 13 -10.92 26.06 -15.18
CA SER A 13 -11.86 24.96 -14.96
C SER A 13 -11.13 23.68 -14.58
N ILE A 14 -11.78 22.82 -13.81
CA ILE A 14 -11.34 21.44 -13.56
C ILE A 14 -12.14 20.53 -14.48
N ILE A 15 -11.44 19.67 -15.22
CA ILE A 15 -12.04 18.59 -16.00
C ILE A 15 -11.99 17.31 -15.18
N GLY A 16 -13.15 16.69 -14.99
CA GLY A 16 -13.30 15.38 -14.35
C GLY A 16 -13.70 14.32 -15.38
N LEU A 17 -12.95 13.23 -15.43
CA LEU A 17 -13.30 12.03 -16.20
C LEU A 17 -13.75 10.94 -15.22
N VAL A 18 -15.00 10.51 -15.33
CA VAL A 18 -15.56 9.47 -14.47
C VAL A 18 -15.90 8.25 -15.33
N THR A 19 -15.38 7.10 -14.94
CA THR A 19 -15.67 5.83 -15.60
C THR A 19 -16.24 4.85 -14.59
N PHE A 20 -17.31 4.16 -14.98
CA PHE A 20 -17.91 3.08 -14.19
C PHE A 20 -17.63 1.75 -14.87
N LEU A 21 -17.18 0.78 -14.10
CA LEU A 21 -16.89 -0.57 -14.54
C LEU A 21 -17.57 -1.56 -13.59
N THR A 22 -18.41 -2.41 -14.16
CA THR A 22 -19.08 -3.46 -13.38
C THR A 22 -18.34 -4.78 -13.58
N HIS A 23 -17.99 -5.42 -12.47
CA HIS A 23 -17.44 -6.76 -12.46
C HIS A 23 -18.12 -7.60 -11.38
N LYS A 24 -18.73 -8.72 -11.78
CA LYS A 24 -19.61 -9.53 -10.91
C LYS A 24 -20.73 -8.67 -10.32
N SER A 25 -20.88 -8.65 -9.00
CA SER A 25 -21.90 -7.87 -8.28
C SER A 25 -21.44 -6.47 -7.86
N ALA A 26 -20.19 -6.09 -8.14
CA ALA A 26 -19.63 -4.81 -7.74
C ALA A 26 -19.49 -3.85 -8.91
N THR A 27 -19.82 -2.58 -8.69
CA THR A 27 -19.56 -1.49 -9.63
C THR A 27 -18.47 -0.60 -9.06
N TRP A 28 -17.42 -0.42 -9.83
CA TRP A 28 -16.26 0.41 -9.50
C TRP A 28 -16.37 1.74 -10.20
N ARG A 29 -16.10 2.82 -9.48
CA ARG A 29 -16.01 4.17 -10.04
C ARG A 29 -14.56 4.62 -10.02
N PHE A 30 -14.07 5.02 -11.18
CA PHE A 30 -12.77 5.66 -11.36
C PHE A 30 -12.99 7.13 -11.69
N THR A 31 -12.28 8.00 -11.02
CA THR A 31 -12.35 9.44 -11.24
C THR A 31 -10.94 9.97 -11.46
N GLY A 32 -10.70 10.55 -12.63
CA GLY A 32 -9.51 11.34 -12.92
C GLY A 32 -9.92 12.82 -12.98
N ALA A 33 -9.14 13.70 -12.36
CA ALA A 33 -9.38 15.13 -12.41
C ALA A 33 -8.08 15.89 -12.70
N THR A 34 -8.18 16.92 -13.54
CA THR A 34 -7.06 17.78 -13.89
C THR A 34 -7.55 19.20 -14.20
N LEU A 35 -6.64 20.16 -14.22
CA LEU A 35 -6.97 21.50 -14.74
C LEU A 35 -7.24 21.42 -16.24
N ALA A 36 -8.18 22.23 -16.74
CA ALA A 36 -8.61 22.19 -18.14
C ALA A 36 -7.44 22.37 -19.14
N PHE A 37 -6.48 23.22 -18.81
CA PHE A 37 -5.31 23.47 -19.67
C PHE A 37 -4.32 22.28 -19.70
N ASP A 38 -4.35 21.38 -18.73
CA ASP A 38 -3.52 20.16 -18.68
C ASP A 38 -4.27 18.92 -19.22
N ARG A 39 -5.49 19.06 -19.69
CA ARG A 39 -6.33 17.94 -20.14
C ARG A 39 -5.60 17.02 -21.10
N SER A 40 -5.02 17.55 -22.16
CA SER A 40 -4.35 16.76 -23.19
C SER A 40 -3.15 15.95 -22.65
N ARG A 41 -2.52 16.44 -21.58
CA ARG A 41 -1.40 15.76 -20.92
C ARG A 41 -1.85 14.54 -20.12
N TYR A 42 -3.02 14.58 -19.50
CA TYR A 42 -3.45 13.55 -18.55
C TYR A 42 -4.59 12.66 -19.03
N GLU A 43 -5.28 12.99 -20.11
CA GLU A 43 -6.41 12.20 -20.62
C GLU A 43 -6.00 10.77 -20.93
N ASP A 44 -4.89 10.56 -21.64
CA ASP A 44 -4.40 9.21 -21.96
C ASP A 44 -3.97 8.44 -20.71
N VAL A 45 -3.38 9.12 -19.73
CA VAL A 45 -3.00 8.50 -18.44
C VAL A 45 -4.23 7.99 -17.72
N PHE A 46 -5.29 8.78 -17.65
CA PHE A 46 -6.55 8.37 -17.04
C PHE A 46 -7.17 7.17 -17.77
N LEU A 47 -7.22 7.24 -19.11
CA LEU A 47 -7.78 6.15 -19.92
C LEU A 47 -6.99 4.85 -19.79
N LEU A 48 -5.66 4.91 -19.79
CA LEU A 48 -4.81 3.74 -19.58
C LEU A 48 -5.01 3.16 -18.17
N THR A 49 -5.10 4.00 -17.16
CA THR A 49 -5.39 3.58 -15.77
C THR A 49 -6.75 2.86 -15.70
N PHE A 50 -7.81 3.42 -16.29
CA PHE A 50 -9.12 2.78 -16.28
C PHE A 50 -9.13 1.44 -17.02
N ARG A 51 -8.44 1.35 -18.16
CA ARG A 51 -8.32 0.12 -18.96
C ARG A 51 -7.45 -0.94 -18.30
N SER A 52 -6.54 -0.55 -17.40
CA SER A 52 -5.68 -1.48 -16.67
C SER A 52 -6.43 -2.27 -15.61
N PHE A 53 -7.61 -1.81 -15.18
CA PHE A 53 -8.40 -2.50 -14.17
C PHE A 53 -8.97 -3.80 -14.76
N ARG A 54 -8.54 -4.91 -14.19
CA ARG A 54 -8.92 -6.26 -14.62
C ARG A 54 -8.85 -7.23 -13.43
N PRO A 55 -9.55 -8.36 -13.49
CA PRO A 55 -9.35 -9.42 -12.53
C PRO A 55 -7.89 -9.89 -12.48
N LEU A 56 -7.41 -10.17 -11.29
CA LEU A 56 -6.09 -10.78 -11.12
C LEU A 56 -6.10 -12.21 -11.66
N THR A 57 -5.00 -12.62 -12.30
CA THR A 57 -4.79 -14.04 -12.63
C THR A 57 -4.61 -14.85 -11.34
N PRO A 58 -4.78 -16.19 -11.39
CA PRO A 58 -4.52 -17.05 -10.23
C PRO A 58 -3.10 -16.85 -9.67
N GLU A 59 -2.09 -16.74 -10.54
CA GLU A 59 -0.69 -16.53 -10.18
C GLU A 59 -0.48 -15.18 -9.51
N GLN A 60 -1.06 -14.10 -10.08
CA GLN A 60 -1.01 -12.77 -9.49
C GLN A 60 -1.67 -12.75 -8.11
N ARG A 61 -2.81 -13.45 -7.95
CA ARG A 61 -3.48 -13.55 -6.66
C ARG A 61 -2.64 -14.31 -5.64
N ALA A 62 -2.02 -15.41 -6.04
CA ALA A 62 -1.14 -16.20 -5.18
C ALA A 62 0.12 -15.45 -4.76
N SER A 63 0.56 -14.45 -5.54
CA SER A 63 1.74 -13.64 -5.23
C SER A 63 1.46 -12.48 -4.27
N ILE A 64 0.18 -12.16 -4.00
CA ILE A 64 -0.15 -11.07 -3.06
C ILE A 64 0.27 -11.45 -1.65
N ARG A 65 1.01 -10.55 -1.01
CA ARG A 65 1.44 -10.68 0.38
C ARG A 65 0.79 -9.59 1.22
N GLY A 66 0.36 -9.97 2.40
CA GLY A 66 -0.03 -9.07 3.47
C GLY A 66 1.05 -9.00 4.53
N THR A 67 1.18 -7.87 5.21
CA THR A 67 2.06 -7.73 6.36
C THR A 67 1.21 -7.59 7.62
N ARG A 68 1.56 -8.34 8.65
CA ARG A 68 0.92 -8.26 9.97
C ARG A 68 1.96 -7.92 11.03
N LEU A 69 1.54 -7.13 12.01
CA LEU A 69 2.33 -6.89 13.21
C LEU A 69 2.14 -8.05 14.18
N GLU A 70 3.24 -8.54 14.72
CA GLU A 70 3.26 -9.54 15.77
C GLU A 70 4.16 -9.08 16.92
N LEU A 71 3.96 -9.68 18.08
CA LEU A 71 4.81 -9.48 19.23
C LEU A 71 5.64 -10.76 19.45
N VAL A 72 6.94 -10.58 19.60
CA VAL A 72 7.86 -11.67 19.97
C VAL A 72 8.61 -11.30 21.24
N GLU A 73 8.83 -12.26 22.11
CA GLU A 73 9.66 -12.05 23.30
C GLU A 73 11.14 -11.99 22.90
N ALA A 74 11.83 -10.98 23.42
CA ALA A 74 13.27 -10.84 23.28
C ALA A 74 14.01 -11.82 24.17
N ARG A 75 15.07 -12.41 23.66
CA ARG A 75 16.02 -13.24 24.40
C ARG A 75 17.12 -12.38 25.02
N PRO A 76 17.88 -12.92 25.98
CA PRO A 76 18.97 -12.17 26.59
C PRO A 76 19.97 -11.64 25.56
N GLY A 77 20.16 -10.30 25.54
CA GLY A 77 21.14 -9.63 24.71
C GLY A 77 20.77 -9.52 23.22
N GLU A 78 19.55 -9.91 22.80
CA GLU A 78 19.11 -9.76 21.40
C GLU A 78 19.03 -8.30 21.01
N THR A 79 19.63 -7.98 19.86
CA THR A 79 19.52 -6.70 19.18
C THR A 79 18.37 -6.72 18.14
N PRO A 80 17.95 -5.57 17.60
CA PRO A 80 17.02 -5.52 16.48
C PRO A 80 17.45 -6.40 15.29
N ALA A 81 18.75 -6.50 15.01
CA ALA A 81 19.26 -7.33 13.93
C ALA A 81 19.08 -8.84 14.21
N ASP A 82 19.25 -9.27 15.46
CA ASP A 82 19.07 -10.67 15.86
C ASP A 82 17.60 -11.07 15.79
N ILE A 83 16.70 -10.21 16.27
CA ILE A 83 15.25 -10.43 16.20
C ILE A 83 14.78 -10.46 14.74
N CYS A 84 15.27 -9.57 13.87
CA CYS A 84 14.90 -9.58 12.46
C CYS A 84 15.19 -10.93 11.81
N LYS A 85 16.37 -11.50 12.07
CA LYS A 85 16.77 -12.82 11.54
C LYS A 85 15.94 -13.96 12.12
N ARG A 86 15.76 -13.98 13.44
CA ARG A 86 15.08 -15.07 14.13
C ARG A 86 13.57 -15.10 13.89
N ALA A 87 12.97 -13.94 13.76
CA ALA A 87 11.52 -13.80 13.65
C ALA A 87 11.00 -13.67 12.22
N ASP A 88 11.83 -13.84 11.19
CA ASP A 88 11.49 -13.59 9.80
C ASP A 88 10.82 -12.20 9.60
N ASN A 89 11.38 -11.21 10.29
CA ASN A 89 10.86 -9.85 10.28
C ASN A 89 11.18 -9.18 8.93
N VAL A 90 10.17 -8.66 8.27
CA VAL A 90 10.35 -7.96 6.98
C VAL A 90 10.84 -6.52 7.13
N TRP A 91 10.82 -5.98 8.35
CA TRP A 91 11.46 -4.71 8.66
C TRP A 91 12.97 -4.86 8.76
N SER A 92 13.69 -3.81 8.39
CA SER A 92 15.11 -3.67 8.69
C SER A 92 15.36 -3.55 10.21
N PRO A 93 16.59 -3.77 10.70
CA PRO A 93 16.93 -3.50 12.09
C PRO A 93 16.62 -2.06 12.54
N SER A 94 16.81 -1.08 11.67
CA SER A 94 16.50 0.33 11.96
C SER A 94 15.01 0.59 12.11
N GLU A 95 14.18 0.03 11.21
CA GLU A 95 12.72 0.14 11.32
C GLU A 95 12.21 -0.60 12.56
N THR A 96 12.77 -1.76 12.88
CA THR A 96 12.43 -2.51 14.08
C THR A 96 12.77 -1.73 15.35
N ALA A 97 13.95 -1.14 15.42
CA ALA A 97 14.35 -0.29 16.54
C ALA A 97 13.40 0.91 16.69
N LEU A 98 13.13 1.62 15.61
CA LEU A 98 12.25 2.77 15.62
C LEU A 98 10.82 2.43 16.07
N ALA A 99 10.26 1.31 15.55
CA ALA A 99 8.93 0.85 15.92
C ALA A 99 8.78 0.45 17.39
N ASN A 100 9.91 0.14 18.04
CA ASN A 100 10.00 -0.25 19.46
C ASN A 100 10.62 0.84 20.36
N GLY A 101 10.86 2.04 19.83
CA GLY A 101 11.32 3.19 20.60
C GLY A 101 12.79 3.14 21.02
N GLY A 102 13.63 2.37 20.31
CA GLY A 102 15.05 2.19 20.57
C GLY A 102 15.96 2.55 19.41
N SER A 103 17.24 2.24 19.54
CA SER A 103 18.26 2.40 18.49
C SER A 103 18.64 1.03 17.91
N PRO A 104 19.12 0.95 16.65
CA PRO A 104 19.54 -0.30 16.03
C PRO A 104 20.67 -1.05 16.76
N SER A 105 21.44 -0.33 17.57
CA SER A 105 22.52 -0.90 18.40
C SER A 105 22.09 -1.36 19.78
N ASP A 106 20.88 -1.00 20.21
CA ASP A 106 20.44 -1.31 21.58
C ASP A 106 19.96 -2.76 21.67
N ALA A 107 20.34 -3.44 22.74
CA ALA A 107 19.76 -4.73 23.04
C ALA A 107 18.43 -4.58 23.78
N PHE A 108 17.48 -5.41 23.43
CA PHE A 108 16.20 -5.49 24.14
C PHE A 108 16.38 -6.14 25.53
N ARG A 109 15.49 -5.81 26.45
CA ARG A 109 15.45 -6.49 27.75
C ARG A 109 14.93 -7.92 27.56
N THR A 110 15.49 -8.84 28.33
CA THR A 110 14.99 -10.23 28.32
C THR A 110 13.51 -10.28 28.66
N GLY A 111 12.72 -10.97 27.82
CA GLY A 111 11.27 -11.07 27.97
C GLY A 111 10.49 -9.84 27.48
N GLU A 112 11.15 -8.81 26.97
CA GLU A 112 10.49 -7.65 26.38
C GLU A 112 9.68 -8.06 25.13
N LEU A 113 8.45 -7.57 25.02
CA LEU A 113 7.61 -7.81 23.85
C LEU A 113 7.97 -6.82 22.72
N VAL A 114 8.58 -7.34 21.68
CA VAL A 114 9.08 -6.59 20.53
C VAL A 114 8.13 -6.73 19.36
N LYS A 115 7.73 -5.60 18.79
CA LYS A 115 6.93 -5.55 17.56
C LYS A 115 7.79 -5.97 16.37
N VAL A 116 7.29 -6.91 15.60
CA VAL A 116 7.88 -7.36 14.34
C VAL A 116 6.81 -7.36 13.25
N ALA A 117 7.21 -7.20 11.99
CA ALA A 117 6.34 -7.30 10.85
C ALA A 117 6.62 -8.59 10.09
N ARG A 118 5.61 -9.43 9.89
CA ARG A 118 5.74 -10.67 9.12
C ARG A 118 4.92 -10.64 7.85
N SER A 119 5.46 -11.25 6.81
CA SER A 119 4.78 -11.40 5.51
C SER A 119 4.02 -12.71 5.45
N TYR A 120 2.76 -12.62 5.06
CA TYR A 120 1.88 -13.79 4.87
C TYR A 120 1.30 -13.81 3.47
N ALA A 121 0.96 -14.97 2.97
CA ALA A 121 0.11 -15.08 1.80
C ALA A 121 -1.23 -14.40 2.12
N TYR A 122 -1.68 -13.49 1.23
CA TYR A 122 -2.98 -12.86 1.41
C TYR A 122 -4.07 -13.90 1.24
N ALA A 123 -4.86 -14.09 2.29
CA ALA A 123 -6.12 -14.85 2.24
C ALA A 123 -7.26 -13.84 2.37
N PRO A 124 -8.17 -13.75 1.35
CA PRO A 124 -9.32 -12.85 1.40
C PRO A 124 -10.34 -13.32 2.45
#